data_7b3bbe511b208951863ac2896da4d3cf
#
_entry.id   7b3bbe511b208951863ac2896da4d3cf
#
_cell.length_a   1.000
_cell.length_b   1.000
_cell.length_c   1.000
_cell.angle_alpha   90.00
_cell.angle_beta   90.00
_cell.angle_gamma   90.00
#
_symmetry.space_group_name_H-M   'P 1'
#
loop_
_entity.id
_entity.type
_entity.pdbx_description
1 polymer ?
#
loop_
_entity_poly.entity_id
_entity_poly.type
_entity_poly.pdbx_seq_one_letter_code
_entity_poly.pdbx_strand_id
1 'polypeptide(L)'
;MKKYVVIFLLLVTARAAYTQTAKQVTVKVTGEVINPLSIGLAELAQYKQITVIRKDKDGKDLTYSGVPLSDILTKAGVTLGTDLHGKNMAKYLLVEASDGYQVVFGLAELDKGFTDRAIILADKVDGQSLAPADGPFRIIVQDEKKPARCVKQVTALKVMFAK
;
A
#
# COMPACT_ATOMS: atom_id res chain seq x y z
N MET A 1 -31.21 -58.29 -43.28
CA MET A 1 -29.96 -57.72 -42.80
C MET A 1 -30.24 -56.26 -42.37
N LYS A 2 -30.38 -56.00 -41.07
CA LYS A 2 -30.69 -54.70 -40.52
C LYS A 2 -29.38 -53.98 -40.13
N LYS A 3 -29.06 -52.85 -40.79
CA LYS A 3 -27.90 -52.01 -40.46
C LYS A 3 -28.27 -51.10 -39.33
N TYR A 4 -27.66 -51.22 -38.15
CA TYR A 4 -27.76 -50.29 -37.05
C TYR A 4 -26.73 -49.18 -37.23
N VAL A 5 -27.25 -47.96 -37.44
CA VAL A 5 -26.42 -46.71 -37.43
C VAL A 5 -26.36 -46.24 -35.96
N VAL A 6 -25.19 -46.37 -35.36
CA VAL A 6 -24.94 -45.83 -34.01
C VAL A 6 -24.49 -44.37 -34.18
N ILE A 7 -25.37 -43.44 -33.85
CA ILE A 7 -25.06 -42.00 -33.77
C ILE A 7 -24.38 -41.74 -32.42
N PHE A 8 -23.05 -41.48 -32.46
CA PHE A 8 -22.29 -41.09 -31.29
C PHE A 8 -22.48 -39.56 -31.06
N LEU A 9 -23.35 -39.20 -30.12
CA LEU A 9 -23.60 -37.82 -29.76
C LEU A 9 -22.47 -37.33 -28.84
N LEU A 10 -21.51 -36.59 -29.39
CA LEU A 10 -20.43 -35.93 -28.63
C LEU A 10 -21.03 -34.75 -27.85
N LEU A 11 -21.27 -34.94 -26.57
CA LEU A 11 -21.59 -33.86 -25.63
C LEU A 11 -20.31 -33.05 -25.30
N VAL A 12 -20.11 -31.96 -26.03
CA VAL A 12 -19.10 -30.95 -25.67
C VAL A 12 -19.63 -30.15 -24.48
N THR A 13 -19.27 -30.51 -23.28
CA THR A 13 -19.51 -29.69 -22.09
C THR A 13 -18.53 -28.53 -22.07
N ALA A 14 -18.95 -27.36 -22.56
CA ALA A 14 -18.24 -26.10 -22.39
C ALA A 14 -18.21 -25.78 -20.89
N ARG A 15 -17.08 -26.03 -20.24
CA ARG A 15 -16.83 -25.51 -18.89
C ARG A 15 -16.57 -24.01 -19.01
N ALA A 16 -17.59 -23.19 -18.76
CA ALA A 16 -17.42 -21.77 -18.51
C ALA A 16 -16.58 -21.64 -17.22
N ALA A 17 -15.28 -21.39 -17.39
CA ALA A 17 -14.42 -21.01 -16.27
C ALA A 17 -14.86 -19.63 -15.82
N TYR A 18 -15.67 -19.55 -14.77
CA TYR A 18 -15.89 -18.29 -14.04
C TYR A 18 -14.56 -17.91 -13.39
N THR A 19 -13.79 -17.06 -14.07
CA THR A 19 -12.65 -16.41 -13.46
C THR A 19 -13.22 -15.45 -12.41
N GLN A 20 -13.27 -15.89 -11.16
CA GLN A 20 -13.48 -14.97 -10.04
C GLN A 20 -12.30 -13.99 -10.08
N THR A 21 -12.57 -12.77 -10.53
CA THR A 21 -11.62 -11.67 -10.41
C THR A 21 -11.44 -11.42 -8.91
N ALA A 22 -10.38 -11.96 -8.33
CA ALA A 22 -10.02 -11.71 -6.94
C ALA A 22 -10.01 -10.19 -6.76
N LYS A 23 -10.80 -9.67 -5.82
CA LYS A 23 -10.87 -8.24 -5.53
C LYS A 23 -9.48 -7.74 -5.21
N GLN A 24 -8.87 -7.03 -6.15
CA GLN A 24 -7.52 -6.52 -5.99
C GLN A 24 -7.50 -5.56 -4.79
N VAL A 25 -6.68 -5.85 -3.79
CA VAL A 25 -6.50 -5.00 -2.63
C VAL A 25 -5.80 -3.72 -3.08
N THR A 26 -6.38 -2.56 -2.75
CA THR A 26 -5.80 -1.25 -3.06
C THR A 26 -5.78 -0.37 -1.84
N VAL A 27 -4.78 0.52 -1.77
CA VAL A 27 -4.70 1.61 -0.79
C VAL A 27 -5.36 2.85 -1.37
N LYS A 28 -6.34 3.41 -0.67
CA LYS A 28 -7.02 4.64 -1.07
C LYS A 28 -6.29 5.85 -0.49
N VAL A 29 -5.94 6.82 -1.33
CA VAL A 29 -5.37 8.11 -0.91
C VAL A 29 -6.44 9.18 -1.09
N THR A 30 -6.88 9.78 0.02
CA THR A 30 -8.04 10.69 0.05
C THR A 30 -7.87 11.82 1.07
N GLY A 31 -8.89 12.68 1.21
CA GLY A 31 -8.91 13.80 2.15
C GLY A 31 -8.45 15.10 1.50
N GLU A 32 -7.56 15.85 2.14
CA GLU A 32 -6.97 17.12 1.66
C GLU A 32 -5.95 16.86 0.52
N VAL A 33 -6.43 16.32 -0.61
CA VAL A 33 -5.67 15.96 -1.81
C VAL A 33 -6.30 16.60 -3.04
N ILE A 34 -5.48 16.96 -4.04
CA ILE A 34 -5.99 17.44 -5.34
C ILE A 34 -6.48 16.26 -6.19
N ASN A 35 -5.69 15.17 -6.21
CA ASN A 35 -5.95 13.99 -7.03
C ASN A 35 -6.08 12.76 -6.12
N PRO A 36 -7.29 12.32 -5.77
CA PRO A 36 -7.47 11.06 -5.05
C PRO A 36 -6.86 9.88 -5.83
N LEU A 37 -6.14 8.98 -5.15
CA LEU A 37 -5.49 7.84 -5.77
C LEU A 37 -6.07 6.51 -5.26
N SER A 38 -5.94 5.48 -6.08
CA SER A 38 -6.17 4.09 -5.71
C SER A 38 -4.97 3.27 -6.15
N ILE A 39 -4.17 2.81 -5.19
CA ILE A 39 -2.87 2.21 -5.43
C ILE A 39 -2.95 0.71 -5.17
N GLY A 40 -2.91 -0.09 -6.22
CA GLY A 40 -2.66 -1.52 -6.20
C GLY A 40 -1.16 -1.83 -6.35
N LEU A 41 -0.80 -3.11 -6.37
CA LEU A 41 0.60 -3.53 -6.55
C LEU A 41 1.17 -3.07 -7.90
N ALA A 42 0.36 -3.09 -8.97
CA ALA A 42 0.77 -2.65 -10.31
C ALA A 42 1.05 -1.15 -10.36
N GLU A 43 0.21 -0.33 -9.71
CA GLU A 43 0.40 1.12 -9.61
C GLU A 43 1.61 1.44 -8.71
N LEU A 44 1.79 0.72 -7.58
CA LEU A 44 2.93 0.91 -6.69
C LEU A 44 4.26 0.62 -7.41
N ALA A 45 4.29 -0.39 -8.28
CA ALA A 45 5.47 -0.76 -9.06
C ALA A 45 5.92 0.32 -10.07
N GLN A 46 5.06 1.28 -10.40
CA GLN A 46 5.39 2.41 -11.31
C GLN A 46 6.17 3.53 -10.62
N TYR A 47 6.22 3.53 -9.29
CA TYR A 47 6.99 4.50 -8.53
C TYR A 47 8.44 4.04 -8.35
N LYS A 48 9.33 5.00 -8.09
CA LYS A 48 10.70 4.69 -7.67
C LYS A 48 10.67 4.04 -6.30
N GLN A 49 11.07 2.79 -6.23
CA GLN A 49 11.18 2.06 -4.97
C GLN A 49 12.49 2.36 -4.26
N ILE A 50 12.46 2.35 -2.94
CA ILE A 50 13.64 2.39 -2.06
C ILE A 50 13.60 1.23 -1.08
N THR A 51 14.72 0.99 -0.40
CA THR A 51 14.82 0.00 0.66
C THR A 51 15.00 0.64 2.02
N VAL A 52 14.39 0.04 3.04
CA VAL A 52 14.55 0.41 4.46
C VAL A 52 14.89 -0.86 5.24
N ILE A 53 16.00 -0.83 5.97
CA ILE A 53 16.39 -1.92 6.87
C ILE A 53 15.78 -1.66 8.25
N ARG A 54 15.19 -2.69 8.83
CA ARG A 54 14.60 -2.64 10.14
C ARG A 54 14.81 -3.95 10.89
N LYS A 55 15.16 -3.88 12.17
CA LYS A 55 15.25 -5.07 13.04
C LYS A 55 13.85 -5.61 13.35
N ASP A 56 13.71 -6.92 13.29
CA ASP A 56 12.54 -7.61 13.82
C ASP A 56 12.60 -7.72 15.35
N LYS A 57 11.63 -8.43 15.94
CA LYS A 57 11.56 -8.67 17.39
C LYS A 57 12.73 -9.50 17.92
N ASP A 58 13.36 -10.30 17.07
CA ASP A 58 14.47 -11.19 17.41
C ASP A 58 15.84 -10.53 17.12
N GLY A 59 15.84 -9.24 16.71
CA GLY A 59 17.02 -8.45 16.40
C GLY A 59 17.61 -8.69 15.01
N LYS A 60 16.99 -9.52 14.18
CA LYS A 60 17.40 -9.80 12.79
C LYS A 60 17.06 -8.60 11.90
N ASP A 61 17.99 -8.20 11.04
CA ASP A 61 17.76 -7.18 10.03
C ASP A 61 16.86 -7.74 8.91
N LEU A 62 15.77 -7.03 8.63
CA LEU A 62 14.87 -7.27 7.51
C LEU A 62 14.94 -6.09 6.56
N THR A 63 15.07 -6.38 5.25
CA THR A 63 15.12 -5.37 4.19
C THR A 63 13.75 -5.23 3.54
N TYR A 64 13.06 -4.12 3.83
CA TYR A 64 11.78 -3.80 3.21
C TYR A 64 11.98 -2.98 1.95
N SER A 65 11.23 -3.28 0.90
CA SER A 65 11.18 -2.49 -0.34
C SER A 65 9.80 -1.88 -0.50
N GLY A 66 9.76 -0.62 -0.96
CA GLY A 66 8.51 0.10 -1.15
C GLY A 66 8.74 1.54 -1.62
N VAL A 67 7.67 2.31 -1.64
CA VAL A 67 7.63 3.69 -2.14
C VAL A 67 7.56 4.67 -0.98
N PRO A 68 8.39 5.75 -0.96
CA PRO A 68 8.25 6.81 0.03
C PRO A 68 6.84 7.38 0.06
N LEU A 69 6.27 7.56 1.25
CA LEU A 69 4.95 8.20 1.37
C LEU A 69 4.96 9.61 0.80
N SER A 70 6.07 10.34 0.92
CA SER A 70 6.24 11.66 0.28
C SER A 70 5.95 11.64 -1.22
N ASP A 71 6.42 10.60 -1.93
CA ASP A 71 6.28 10.52 -3.39
C ASP A 71 4.83 10.21 -3.78
N ILE A 72 4.16 9.35 -3.00
CA ILE A 72 2.72 9.06 -3.15
C ILE A 72 1.89 10.33 -2.88
N LEU A 73 2.17 11.03 -1.80
CA LEU A 73 1.46 12.24 -1.40
C LEU A 73 1.69 13.39 -2.38
N THR A 74 2.90 13.54 -2.91
CA THR A 74 3.21 14.50 -3.97
C THR A 74 2.36 14.24 -5.22
N LYS A 75 2.23 12.98 -5.65
CA LYS A 75 1.38 12.61 -6.80
C LYS A 75 -0.11 12.87 -6.52
N ALA A 76 -0.53 12.72 -5.28
CA ALA A 76 -1.89 13.07 -4.85
C ALA A 76 -2.13 14.59 -4.75
N GLY A 77 -1.10 15.41 -4.90
CA GLY A 77 -1.18 16.87 -4.77
C GLY A 77 -1.40 17.34 -3.34
N VAL A 78 -0.82 16.63 -2.37
CA VAL A 78 -0.81 17.05 -0.96
C VAL A 78 0.13 18.23 -0.77
N THR A 79 -0.25 19.17 0.11
CA THR A 79 0.58 20.32 0.49
C THR A 79 1.87 19.84 1.18
N LEU A 80 2.99 19.83 0.45
CA LEU A 80 4.33 19.48 0.91
C LEU A 80 5.36 20.53 0.43
N GLY A 81 6.62 20.38 0.82
CA GLY A 81 7.71 21.25 0.41
C GLY A 81 7.53 22.70 0.90
N THR A 82 7.76 23.65 0.01
CA THR A 82 7.66 25.09 0.33
C THR A 82 6.28 25.54 0.79
N ASP A 83 5.23 24.78 0.44
CA ASP A 83 3.83 25.13 0.82
C ASP A 83 3.45 24.58 2.20
N LEU A 84 4.27 23.71 2.79
CA LEU A 84 4.06 23.15 4.12
C LEU A 84 4.53 24.12 5.22
N HIS A 85 3.79 25.19 5.40
CA HIS A 85 4.06 26.21 6.43
C HIS A 85 2.76 26.81 7.00
N GLY A 86 2.89 27.60 8.07
CA GLY A 86 1.76 28.29 8.70
C GLY A 86 0.65 27.30 9.10
N LYS A 87 -0.58 27.58 8.72
CA LYS A 87 -1.75 26.72 9.05
C LYS A 87 -1.63 25.30 8.49
N ASN A 88 -0.90 25.11 7.38
CA ASN A 88 -0.74 23.79 6.77
C ASN A 88 0.07 22.81 7.66
N MET A 89 0.83 23.32 8.64
CA MET A 89 1.51 22.49 9.64
C MET A 89 0.57 21.69 10.54
N ALA A 90 -0.73 22.05 10.58
CA ALA A 90 -1.77 21.31 11.28
C ALA A 90 -2.34 20.13 10.45
N LYS A 91 -1.83 19.91 9.23
CA LYS A 91 -2.21 18.75 8.42
C LYS A 91 -1.44 17.49 8.83
N TYR A 92 -2.13 16.36 8.78
CA TYR A 92 -1.58 15.06 9.10
C TYR A 92 -2.10 13.98 8.17
N LEU A 93 -1.36 12.89 8.07
CA LEU A 93 -1.75 11.67 7.41
C LEU A 93 -2.30 10.69 8.44
N LEU A 94 -3.57 10.28 8.28
CA LEU A 94 -4.16 9.14 8.97
C LEU A 94 -3.99 7.91 8.09
N VAL A 95 -3.27 6.91 8.60
CA VAL A 95 -3.10 5.59 7.97
C VAL A 95 -4.08 4.62 8.62
N GLU A 96 -4.84 3.88 7.80
CA GLU A 96 -5.80 2.89 8.28
C GLU A 96 -5.44 1.49 7.75
N ALA A 97 -5.57 0.49 8.62
CA ALA A 97 -5.44 -0.93 8.31
C ALA A 97 -6.80 -1.61 8.08
N SER A 98 -6.77 -2.83 7.56
CA SER A 98 -7.96 -3.63 7.29
C SER A 98 -8.74 -4.05 8.54
N ASP A 99 -8.06 -4.12 9.70
CA ASP A 99 -8.62 -4.47 11.01
C ASP A 99 -9.11 -3.23 11.81
N GLY A 100 -9.03 -2.03 11.20
CA GLY A 100 -9.41 -0.77 11.84
C GLY A 100 -8.28 -0.12 12.65
N TYR A 101 -7.07 -0.71 12.71
CA TYR A 101 -5.94 -0.05 13.35
C TYR A 101 -5.59 1.25 12.64
N GLN A 102 -5.32 2.30 13.41
CA GLN A 102 -5.06 3.64 12.88
C GLN A 102 -3.78 4.24 13.49
N VAL A 103 -3.04 4.96 12.66
CA VAL A 103 -1.82 5.69 13.05
C VAL A 103 -1.79 7.04 12.36
N VAL A 104 -1.25 8.03 13.04
CA VAL A 104 -1.10 9.41 12.56
C VAL A 104 0.37 9.76 12.34
N PHE A 105 0.62 10.47 11.23
CA PHE A 105 1.90 11.12 10.93
C PHE A 105 1.64 12.59 10.61
N GLY A 106 2.32 13.53 11.29
CA GLY A 106 2.35 14.91 10.83
C GLY A 106 2.94 15.02 9.43
N LEU A 107 2.42 15.92 8.56
CA LEU A 107 2.98 16.01 7.20
C LEU A 107 4.46 16.36 7.20
N ALA A 108 4.95 17.11 8.18
CA ALA A 108 6.37 17.41 8.34
C ALA A 108 7.25 16.16 8.57
N GLU A 109 6.69 15.08 9.14
CA GLU A 109 7.41 13.80 9.29
C GLU A 109 7.57 13.05 7.94
N LEU A 110 6.81 13.45 6.92
CA LEU A 110 6.77 12.83 5.59
C LEU A 110 7.45 13.70 4.54
N ASP A 111 7.88 14.91 4.89
CA ASP A 111 8.44 15.88 3.96
C ASP A 111 9.97 15.94 4.08
N LYS A 112 10.65 15.78 2.94
CA LYS A 112 12.12 15.77 2.85
C LYS A 112 12.75 17.11 3.23
N GLY A 113 11.99 18.21 3.26
CA GLY A 113 12.46 19.51 3.75
C GLY A 113 12.58 19.59 5.28
N PHE A 114 11.94 18.64 6.00
CA PHE A 114 11.95 18.60 7.47
C PHE A 114 12.74 17.42 8.03
N THR A 115 12.85 16.30 7.29
CA THR A 115 13.48 15.08 7.77
C THR A 115 14.02 14.21 6.66
N ASP A 116 15.14 13.53 6.93
CA ASP A 116 15.71 12.50 6.06
C ASP A 116 15.18 11.10 6.35
N ARG A 117 14.35 10.94 7.41
CA ARG A 117 13.77 9.66 7.78
C ARG A 117 12.86 9.14 6.68
N ALA A 118 13.13 7.94 6.21
CA ALA A 118 12.27 7.29 5.24
C ALA A 118 11.04 6.64 5.93
N ILE A 119 9.84 6.98 5.44
CA ILE A 119 8.59 6.30 5.77
C ILE A 119 8.00 5.81 4.44
N ILE A 120 7.88 4.49 4.28
CA ILE A 120 7.51 3.88 3.01
C ILE A 120 6.23 3.06 3.11
N LEU A 121 5.51 2.99 1.99
CA LEU A 121 4.50 1.97 1.72
C LEU A 121 5.22 0.79 1.07
N ALA A 122 5.49 -0.25 1.86
CA ALA A 122 6.22 -1.43 1.44
C ALA A 122 5.26 -2.51 0.91
N ASP A 123 5.71 -3.24 -0.11
CA ASP A 123 5.05 -4.43 -0.68
C ASP A 123 5.92 -5.70 -0.56
N LYS A 124 7.19 -5.55 -0.18
CA LYS A 124 8.16 -6.65 -0.10
C LYS A 124 9.02 -6.59 1.16
N VAL A 125 9.48 -7.76 1.58
CA VAL A 125 10.52 -7.95 2.60
C VAL A 125 11.52 -9.01 2.11
N ASP A 126 12.82 -8.74 2.23
CA ASP A 126 13.92 -9.59 1.76
C ASP A 126 13.71 -10.08 0.30
N GLY A 127 13.20 -9.17 -0.56
CA GLY A 127 12.93 -9.43 -1.97
C GLY A 127 11.67 -10.25 -2.28
N GLN A 128 10.95 -10.72 -1.24
CA GLN A 128 9.71 -11.49 -1.38
C GLN A 128 8.49 -10.62 -1.07
N SER A 129 7.33 -10.94 -1.66
CA SER A 129 6.06 -10.31 -1.28
C SER A 129 5.80 -10.47 0.22
N LEU A 130 5.18 -9.48 0.83
CA LEU A 130 4.78 -9.55 2.24
C LEU A 130 3.87 -10.76 2.49
N ALA A 131 4.05 -11.40 3.66
CA ALA A 131 3.15 -12.46 4.09
C ALA A 131 1.70 -11.96 4.20
N PRO A 132 0.68 -12.79 4.01
CA PRO A 132 -0.73 -12.38 4.08
C PRO A 132 -1.12 -11.65 5.37
N ALA A 133 -0.51 -12.00 6.51
CA ALA A 133 -0.74 -11.34 7.79
C ALA A 133 -0.16 -9.91 7.87
N ASP A 134 0.78 -9.56 7.00
CA ASP A 134 1.46 -8.25 6.97
C ASP A 134 1.03 -7.40 5.77
N GLY A 135 0.73 -8.04 4.65
CA GLY A 135 0.53 -7.45 3.32
C GLY A 135 -0.92 -7.38 2.85
N PRO A 136 -1.13 -6.98 1.59
CA PRO A 136 -0.10 -6.72 0.58
C PRO A 136 0.68 -5.42 0.75
N PHE A 137 0.21 -4.49 1.59
CA PHE A 137 0.84 -3.20 1.86
C PHE A 137 1.09 -2.99 3.34
N ARG A 138 2.28 -2.49 3.67
CA ARG A 138 2.69 -2.21 5.05
C ARG A 138 3.42 -0.89 5.14
N ILE A 139 3.13 -0.08 6.17
CA ILE A 139 3.98 1.07 6.49
C ILE A 139 5.24 0.57 7.20
N ILE A 140 6.38 1.06 6.74
CA ILE A 140 7.67 0.90 7.41
C ILE A 140 8.23 2.26 7.74
N VAL A 141 8.55 2.48 9.00
CA VAL A 141 9.18 3.70 9.51
C VAL A 141 10.63 3.38 9.81
N GLN A 142 11.56 4.06 9.12
CA GLN A 142 13.00 3.92 9.36
C GLN A 142 13.35 4.36 10.79
N ASP A 143 14.26 3.60 11.44
CA ASP A 143 14.81 3.90 12.77
C ASP A 143 13.78 4.06 13.91
N GLU A 144 12.55 3.58 13.69
CA GLU A 144 11.54 3.57 14.73
C GLU A 144 11.87 2.48 15.78
N LYS A 145 12.02 2.88 17.05
CA LYS A 145 12.38 1.95 18.14
C LYS A 145 11.33 0.87 18.38
N LYS A 146 10.04 1.23 18.23
CA LYS A 146 8.89 0.30 18.38
C LYS A 146 8.14 0.17 17.08
N PRO A 147 7.60 -1.01 16.73
CA PRO A 147 6.92 -1.22 15.44
C PRO A 147 5.46 -0.70 15.41
N ALA A 148 4.99 0.01 16.43
CA ALA A 148 3.59 0.42 16.55
C ALA A 148 3.09 1.24 15.35
N ARG A 149 3.95 2.06 14.74
CA ARG A 149 3.58 2.84 13.53
C ARG A 149 3.89 2.12 12.21
N CYS A 150 4.45 0.91 12.25
CA CYS A 150 4.63 0.06 11.07
C CYS A 150 3.34 -0.72 10.78
N VAL A 151 2.32 0.00 10.31
CA VAL A 151 0.96 -0.51 10.09
C VAL A 151 0.96 -1.62 9.05
N LYS A 152 0.36 -2.76 9.38
CA LYS A 152 0.16 -3.90 8.47
C LYS A 152 -1.15 -3.77 7.72
N GLN A 153 -1.27 -4.47 6.57
CA GLN A 153 -2.52 -4.55 5.79
C GLN A 153 -3.17 -3.18 5.55
N VAL A 154 -2.38 -2.20 5.11
CA VAL A 154 -2.84 -0.82 4.88
C VAL A 154 -3.92 -0.79 3.80
N THR A 155 -5.02 -0.08 4.08
CA THR A 155 -6.16 0.09 3.17
C THR A 155 -6.40 1.54 2.78
N ALA A 156 -6.02 2.50 3.65
CA ALA A 156 -6.22 3.91 3.36
C ALA A 156 -5.11 4.81 3.92
N LEU A 157 -4.88 5.89 3.18
CA LEU A 157 -4.04 7.03 3.51
C LEU A 157 -4.92 8.28 3.39
N LYS A 158 -5.33 8.88 4.52
CA LYS A 158 -6.24 10.02 4.54
C LYS A 158 -5.50 11.27 5.03
N VAL A 159 -5.39 12.27 4.17
CA VAL A 159 -4.84 13.56 4.58
C VAL A 159 -5.93 14.38 5.29
N MET A 160 -5.67 14.78 6.50
CA MET A 160 -6.63 15.43 7.38
C MET A 160 -6.07 16.75 7.89
N PHE A 161 -6.97 17.63 8.32
CA PHE A 161 -6.63 18.88 9.01
C PHE A 161 -7.02 18.75 10.49
N ALA A 162 -6.10 19.05 11.40
CA ALA A 162 -6.43 19.09 12.82
C ALA A 162 -7.39 20.28 13.09
N LYS A 163 -8.46 19.98 13.80
CA LYS A 163 -9.47 20.99 14.25
C LYS A 163 -9.09 21.59 15.59
#